data_8cf2de23da00ee37bcbe85be33bc53d5
#
_entry.id   8cf2de23da00ee37bcbe85be33bc53d5
#
_cell.length_a   1.000
_cell.length_b   1.000
_cell.length_c   1.000
_cell.angle_alpha   90.00
_cell.angle_beta   90.00
_cell.angle_gamma   90.00
#
_symmetry.space_group_name_H-M   'P 1'
#
loop_
_entity.id
_entity.type
_entity.pdbx_description
1 polymer ?
#
loop_
_entity_poly.entity_id
_entity_poly.type
_entity_poly.pdbx_seq_one_letter_code
_entity_poly.pdbx_strand_id
1 'polypeptide(L)'
;MARAAAKRKPPARHHDDAYRKKHKDSGGQRYEDTLFFSRIRKQAKWVFVLLIVAFGLGFVLFGVGSSNLGGLSDIFNGISGGGGSPSVDKPLKRTQQNPKDAAAWKDLATAYDAKQDYQSAIPAWEQYTTLRPKDDAGLQALAGDLQQQFDAQTNEAALAQNEAQNAQATNFGPPSTSPLGRALGSTPDPIGSAVSEAANAQFQNALSARQTTATQLVSAYQKLAKLDPAEPSIQLQLGQQAQAAGDTATAIAAYQTYLKLAPDEPSAPQVKAQLKQLKAQSTASTSSSGG
;
A
#
# COMPACT_ATOMS: atom_id res chain seq x y z
N MET A 1 54.81 -46.07 57.51
CA MET A 1 55.93 -45.14 57.78
C MET A 1 55.43 -43.73 57.44
N ALA A 2 54.94 -42.96 58.40
CA ALA A 2 55.63 -41.95 59.20
C ALA A 2 56.20 -40.82 58.28
N ARG A 3 55.72 -39.63 58.34
CA ARG A 3 55.89 -38.49 59.25
C ARG A 3 55.18 -37.28 58.53
N ALA A 4 54.24 -36.58 59.04
CA ALA A 4 54.19 -35.61 60.15
C ALA A 4 55.14 -34.41 60.02
N ALA A 5 54.56 -33.26 60.25
CA ALA A 5 55.04 -31.97 60.69
C ALA A 5 55.08 -30.89 59.61
N ALA A 6 54.77 -29.63 59.81
CA ALA A 6 54.40 -28.90 61.02
C ALA A 6 53.87 -27.49 60.61
N LYS A 7 52.98 -26.95 61.39
CA LYS A 7 52.55 -25.58 61.49
C LYS A 7 53.70 -24.58 61.63
N ARG A 8 53.68 -23.46 60.92
CA ARG A 8 54.27 -22.22 61.43
C ARG A 8 53.39 -21.01 61.08
N LYS A 9 52.79 -20.39 62.07
CA LYS A 9 52.39 -19.02 62.22
C LYS A 9 53.62 -18.20 62.61
N PRO A 10 53.74 -17.03 62.45
CA PRO A 10 53.42 -15.65 62.34
C PRO A 10 54.51 -14.68 62.01
N PRO A 11 54.61 -13.46 62.44
CA PRO A 11 54.00 -12.65 63.48
C PRO A 11 53.39 -11.30 63.06
N ALA A 12 52.67 -10.71 63.98
CA ALA A 12 52.21 -9.36 63.98
C ALA A 12 53.34 -8.37 64.28
N ARG A 13 53.28 -7.19 63.71
CA ARG A 13 53.89 -5.91 64.17
C ARG A 13 53.60 -4.91 63.07
N HIS A 14 53.37 -3.64 63.25
CA HIS A 14 53.27 -2.72 64.35
C HIS A 14 52.41 -1.55 63.89
N HIS A 15 51.73 -0.90 64.79
CA HIS A 15 51.23 0.44 64.77
C HIS A 15 52.25 1.41 64.18
N ASP A 16 51.82 2.22 63.23
CA ASP A 16 52.27 3.60 63.10
C ASP A 16 51.07 4.45 62.72
N ASP A 17 50.37 4.84 63.77
CA ASP A 17 49.58 6.06 63.75
C ASP A 17 50.51 7.21 63.53
N ALA A 18 50.28 8.02 62.55
CA ALA A 18 50.32 9.47 62.62
C ALA A 18 50.45 10.11 61.22
N TYR A 19 49.71 11.14 61.07
CA TYR A 19 49.83 12.12 60.00
C TYR A 19 49.38 11.76 58.59
N ARG A 20 48.06 11.73 58.43
CA ARG A 20 47.53 12.22 57.18
C ARG A 20 46.51 13.34 57.42
N LYS A 21 47.00 14.55 57.23
CA LYS A 21 46.27 15.81 57.22
C LYS A 21 44.97 15.67 56.42
N LYS A 22 43.87 16.11 57.04
CA LYS A 22 42.65 16.50 56.36
C LYS A 22 43.01 17.52 55.28
N HIS A 23 43.10 17.09 54.06
CA HIS A 23 42.86 17.99 52.95
C HIS A 23 41.32 18.09 52.81
N LYS A 24 40.83 19.22 53.23
CA LYS A 24 39.54 19.78 52.88
C LYS A 24 39.59 20.03 51.37
N ASP A 25 39.09 19.06 50.61
CA ASP A 25 38.87 19.33 49.20
C ASP A 25 37.74 20.38 49.11
N SER A 26 38.15 21.57 48.82
CA SER A 26 37.32 22.68 48.34
C SER A 26 36.49 22.17 47.20
N GLY A 27 35.16 22.34 47.30
CA GLY A 27 34.21 21.98 46.28
C GLY A 27 34.53 22.62 44.94
N GLY A 28 35.20 21.88 44.10
CA GLY A 28 35.16 22.09 42.68
C GLY A 28 33.81 21.64 42.18
N GLN A 29 32.92 22.58 41.94
CA GLN A 29 31.72 22.32 41.19
C GLN A 29 32.15 21.66 39.86
N ARG A 30 31.84 20.37 39.72
CA ARG A 30 32.09 19.69 38.44
C ARG A 30 31.21 20.37 37.42
N TYR A 31 31.82 21.00 36.45
CA TYR A 31 31.20 21.70 35.32
C TYR A 31 30.28 20.77 34.49
N GLU A 32 30.39 19.47 34.72
CA GLU A 32 29.61 18.45 34.05
C GLU A 32 28.15 18.34 34.52
N ASP A 33 27.84 18.81 35.75
CA ASP A 33 26.46 18.70 36.29
C ASP A 33 25.54 19.84 35.82
N THR A 34 26.05 20.85 35.14
CA THR A 34 25.29 21.96 34.58
C THR A 34 24.97 21.80 33.09
N LEU A 35 25.51 20.79 32.43
CA LEU A 35 25.24 20.55 31.03
C LEU A 35 23.87 19.95 30.87
N PHE A 36 23.10 20.50 29.94
CA PHE A 36 21.75 20.08 29.55
C PHE A 36 21.62 18.57 29.37
N PHE A 37 22.69 17.90 28.99
CA PHE A 37 22.76 16.44 28.78
C PHE A 37 22.66 15.58 30.07
N SER A 38 22.98 16.12 31.23
CA SER A 38 22.89 15.36 32.50
C SER A 38 21.44 15.20 32.96
N ARG A 39 20.58 16.18 32.66
CA ARG A 39 19.14 16.08 32.91
C ARG A 39 18.42 15.14 31.93
N ILE A 40 18.88 15.13 30.66
CA ILE A 40 18.35 14.21 29.63
C ILE A 40 18.65 12.76 29.98
N ARG A 41 19.82 12.46 30.58
CA ARG A 41 20.20 11.09 30.94
C ARG A 41 19.30 10.46 32.00
N LYS A 42 18.74 11.23 32.92
CA LYS A 42 17.78 10.73 33.92
C LYS A 42 16.38 10.50 33.33
N GLN A 43 16.00 11.23 32.31
CA GLN A 43 14.71 11.08 31.62
C GLN A 43 14.81 10.26 30.32
N ALA A 44 16.01 9.92 29.88
CA ALA A 44 16.24 9.20 28.62
C ALA A 44 15.48 7.88 28.54
N LYS A 45 15.30 7.16 29.64
CA LYS A 45 14.50 5.94 29.67
C LYS A 45 13.04 6.18 29.28
N TRP A 46 12.44 7.25 29.80
CA TRP A 46 11.05 7.60 29.48
C TRP A 46 10.90 8.20 28.08
N VAL A 47 11.86 8.98 27.62
CA VAL A 47 11.91 9.51 26.24
C VAL A 47 12.06 8.36 25.25
N PHE A 48 12.91 7.37 25.56
CA PHE A 48 13.09 6.20 24.71
C PHE A 48 11.83 5.32 24.66
N VAL A 49 11.15 5.12 25.80
CA VAL A 49 9.85 4.43 25.84
C VAL A 49 8.79 5.18 25.05
N LEU A 50 8.72 6.50 25.19
CA LEU A 50 7.76 7.33 24.44
C LEU A 50 8.05 7.29 22.93
N LEU A 51 9.31 7.26 22.53
CA LEU A 51 9.76 7.17 21.14
C LEU A 51 9.44 5.79 20.55
N ILE A 52 9.63 4.71 21.31
CA ILE A 52 9.22 3.35 20.91
C ILE A 52 7.70 3.27 20.75
N VAL A 53 6.93 3.86 21.66
CA VAL A 53 5.47 3.89 21.58
C VAL A 53 5.01 4.75 20.39
N ALA A 54 5.61 5.92 20.18
CA ALA A 54 5.27 6.79 19.04
C ALA A 54 5.65 6.14 17.70
N PHE A 55 6.83 5.49 17.62
CA PHE A 55 7.25 4.75 16.42
C PHE A 55 6.41 3.49 16.20
N GLY A 56 6.10 2.76 17.30
CA GLY A 56 5.24 1.59 17.24
C GLY A 56 3.81 1.93 16.78
N LEU A 57 3.23 3.00 17.33
CA LEU A 57 1.94 3.52 16.89
C LEU A 57 1.99 4.06 15.46
N GLY A 58 3.06 4.77 15.09
CA GLY A 58 3.26 5.22 13.71
C GLY A 58 3.38 4.07 12.73
N PHE A 59 4.08 3.01 13.09
CA PHE A 59 4.23 1.80 12.27
C PHE A 59 2.88 1.07 12.05
N VAL A 60 2.03 1.06 13.08
CA VAL A 60 0.68 0.49 13.01
C VAL A 60 -0.28 1.39 12.21
N LEU A 61 -0.19 2.71 12.38
CA LEU A 61 -1.10 3.67 11.72
C LEU A 61 -0.73 3.93 10.25
N PHE A 62 0.55 3.86 9.89
CA PHE A 62 1.00 4.13 8.51
C PHE A 62 1.24 2.86 7.69
N GLY A 63 0.88 1.67 8.21
CA GLY A 63 0.82 0.42 7.43
C GLY A 63 2.15 -0.07 6.85
N VAL A 64 3.30 0.45 7.30
CA VAL A 64 4.61 -0.04 6.86
C VAL A 64 4.96 -1.30 7.64
N GLY A 65 4.33 -2.41 7.31
CA GLY A 65 4.56 -3.70 7.96
C GLY A 65 3.44 -4.72 7.80
N SER A 66 2.44 -4.45 6.95
CA SER A 66 1.26 -5.31 6.84
C SER A 66 1.47 -6.60 6.03
N SER A 67 2.70 -7.01 5.71
CA SER A 67 2.88 -8.22 4.93
C SER A 67 3.05 -9.52 5.73
N ASN A 68 3.15 -9.52 7.08
CA ASN A 68 3.23 -10.81 7.79
C ASN A 68 3.03 -10.79 9.32
N LEU A 69 2.29 -9.84 9.90
CA LEU A 69 1.99 -9.83 11.32
C LEU A 69 0.48 -9.94 11.61
N GLY A 70 -0.20 -10.90 10.97
CA GLY A 70 -1.60 -11.24 11.23
C GLY A 70 -1.93 -11.68 12.67
N GLY A 71 -0.94 -11.75 13.55
CA GLY A 71 -1.12 -12.23 14.92
C GLY A 71 -1.47 -11.17 15.97
N LEU A 72 -1.16 -9.89 15.74
CA LEU A 72 -1.37 -8.86 16.77
C LEU A 72 -2.76 -8.22 16.69
N SER A 73 -3.35 -8.08 15.49
CA SER A 73 -4.73 -7.61 15.35
C SER A 73 -5.75 -8.61 15.90
N ASP A 74 -5.49 -9.91 15.79
CA ASP A 74 -6.35 -10.95 16.35
C ASP A 74 -6.30 -10.99 17.89
N ILE A 75 -5.15 -10.66 18.50
CA ILE A 75 -5.02 -10.55 19.96
C ILE A 75 -5.79 -9.31 20.46
N PHE A 76 -5.76 -8.19 19.76
CA PHE A 76 -6.49 -6.98 20.14
C PHE A 76 -8.01 -7.13 19.94
N ASN A 77 -8.45 -7.81 18.88
CA ASN A 77 -9.86 -8.12 18.65
C ASN A 77 -10.44 -9.13 19.65
N GLY A 78 -9.59 -10.00 20.21
CA GLY A 78 -10.00 -10.94 21.26
C GLY A 78 -10.15 -10.30 22.65
N ILE A 79 -9.49 -9.18 22.92
CA ILE A 79 -9.51 -8.48 24.22
C ILE A 79 -10.57 -7.36 24.28
N SER A 80 -10.94 -6.78 23.14
CA SER A 80 -11.94 -5.71 23.04
C SER A 80 -13.30 -6.28 22.60
N GLY A 81 -13.98 -6.97 23.50
CA GLY A 81 -15.28 -7.58 23.23
C GLY A 81 -16.31 -6.62 22.67
N GLY A 82 -16.71 -6.79 21.41
CA GLY A 82 -17.88 -6.16 20.80
C GLY A 82 -17.59 -5.45 19.48
N GLY A 83 -17.78 -6.14 18.34
CA GLY A 83 -17.78 -5.55 17.01
C GLY A 83 -16.57 -5.93 16.14
N GLY A 84 -16.05 -7.14 16.28
CA GLY A 84 -14.89 -7.58 15.48
C GLY A 84 -15.26 -7.76 14.01
N SER A 85 -14.44 -7.19 13.12
CA SER A 85 -14.48 -7.54 11.70
C SER A 85 -14.45 -9.05 11.53
N PRO A 86 -15.16 -9.63 10.57
CA PRO A 86 -15.19 -11.06 10.35
C PRO A 86 -13.78 -11.65 10.24
N SER A 87 -13.52 -12.74 10.99
CA SER A 87 -12.22 -13.40 10.93
C SER A 87 -12.02 -14.03 9.56
N VAL A 88 -10.86 -13.79 8.96
CA VAL A 88 -10.45 -14.37 7.67
C VAL A 88 -10.02 -15.83 7.81
N ASP A 89 -9.54 -16.25 8.99
CA ASP A 89 -8.88 -17.55 9.20
C ASP A 89 -9.79 -18.75 8.93
N LYS A 90 -11.04 -18.68 9.40
CA LYS A 90 -11.98 -19.79 9.23
C LYS A 90 -12.37 -20.01 7.75
N PRO A 91 -12.82 -18.96 7.02
CA PRO A 91 -13.10 -19.09 5.58
C PRO A 91 -11.86 -19.52 4.80
N LEU A 92 -10.69 -18.96 5.09
CA LEU A 92 -9.44 -19.30 4.41
C LEU A 92 -9.09 -20.78 4.56
N LYS A 93 -9.20 -21.34 5.76
CA LYS A 93 -8.99 -22.79 5.97
C LYS A 93 -10.00 -23.64 5.21
N ARG A 94 -11.27 -23.20 5.15
CA ARG A 94 -12.32 -23.92 4.39
C ARG A 94 -12.03 -23.93 2.88
N THR A 95 -11.57 -22.79 2.32
CA THR A 95 -11.21 -22.72 0.90
C THR A 95 -10.01 -23.60 0.56
N GLN A 96 -9.03 -23.69 1.47
CA GLN A 96 -7.87 -24.58 1.33
C GLN A 96 -8.24 -26.06 1.41
N GLN A 97 -9.17 -26.42 2.30
CA GLN A 97 -9.65 -27.79 2.46
C GLN A 97 -10.59 -28.21 1.33
N ASN A 98 -11.43 -27.31 0.86
CA ASN A 98 -12.37 -27.54 -0.24
C ASN A 98 -12.43 -26.35 -1.19
N PRO A 99 -11.57 -26.30 -2.22
CA PRO A 99 -11.56 -25.21 -3.21
C PRO A 99 -12.85 -25.06 -4.02
N LYS A 100 -13.76 -26.06 -3.98
CA LYS A 100 -15.07 -26.02 -4.65
C LYS A 100 -16.19 -25.52 -3.74
N ASP A 101 -15.91 -25.20 -2.49
CA ASP A 101 -16.89 -24.63 -1.56
C ASP A 101 -17.10 -23.13 -1.87
N ALA A 102 -18.09 -22.85 -2.72
CA ALA A 102 -18.44 -21.47 -3.08
C ALA A 102 -18.82 -20.62 -1.86
N ALA A 103 -19.50 -21.21 -0.85
CA ALA A 103 -19.85 -20.47 0.37
C ALA A 103 -18.60 -20.03 1.14
N ALA A 104 -17.57 -20.89 1.20
CA ALA A 104 -16.30 -20.53 1.85
C ALA A 104 -15.59 -19.37 1.13
N TRP A 105 -15.63 -19.33 -0.21
CA TRP A 105 -15.07 -18.23 -0.99
C TRP A 105 -15.84 -16.92 -0.78
N LYS A 106 -17.18 -16.98 -0.73
CA LYS A 106 -18.01 -15.81 -0.41
C LYS A 106 -17.72 -15.27 0.99
N ASP A 107 -17.67 -16.16 1.99
CA ASP A 107 -17.35 -15.78 3.36
C ASP A 107 -15.95 -15.14 3.45
N LEU A 108 -14.97 -15.66 2.71
CA LEU A 108 -13.61 -15.15 2.66
C LEU A 108 -13.55 -13.75 2.04
N ALA A 109 -14.18 -13.57 0.88
CA ALA A 109 -14.26 -12.29 0.20
C ALA A 109 -14.91 -11.23 1.09
N THR A 110 -16.09 -11.54 1.66
CA THR A 110 -16.81 -10.64 2.58
C THR A 110 -15.97 -10.29 3.82
N ALA A 111 -15.14 -11.22 4.31
CA ALA A 111 -14.27 -10.94 5.45
C ALA A 111 -13.11 -9.99 5.08
N TYR A 112 -12.62 -10.05 3.84
CA TYR A 112 -11.64 -9.08 3.32
C TYR A 112 -12.29 -7.72 3.05
N ASP A 113 -13.51 -7.68 2.47
CA ASP A 113 -14.27 -6.44 2.25
C ASP A 113 -14.50 -5.67 3.54
N ALA A 114 -14.87 -6.38 4.62
CA ALA A 114 -15.05 -5.80 5.93
C ALA A 114 -13.75 -5.17 6.51
N LYS A 115 -12.59 -5.59 5.99
CA LYS A 115 -11.27 -5.01 6.31
C LYS A 115 -10.82 -3.97 5.28
N GLN A 116 -11.61 -3.72 4.24
CA GLN A 116 -11.25 -2.88 3.09
C GLN A 116 -9.98 -3.37 2.36
N ASP A 117 -9.69 -4.67 2.47
CA ASP A 117 -8.59 -5.32 1.76
C ASP A 117 -9.09 -5.84 0.41
N TYR A 118 -9.36 -4.92 -0.51
CA TYR A 118 -9.89 -5.24 -1.84
C TYR A 118 -8.90 -6.07 -2.67
N GLN A 119 -7.60 -5.91 -2.43
CA GLN A 119 -6.58 -6.69 -3.12
C GLN A 119 -6.69 -8.20 -2.81
N SER A 120 -7.05 -8.54 -1.58
CA SER A 120 -7.31 -9.93 -1.16
C SER A 120 -8.75 -10.38 -1.42
N ALA A 121 -9.72 -9.46 -1.42
CA ALA A 121 -11.13 -9.76 -1.67
C ALA A 121 -11.38 -10.16 -3.13
N ILE A 122 -10.80 -9.43 -4.09
CA ILE A 122 -11.00 -9.66 -5.53
C ILE A 122 -10.73 -11.10 -5.95
N PRO A 123 -9.57 -11.73 -5.66
CA PRO A 123 -9.34 -13.12 -5.99
C PRO A 123 -10.35 -14.07 -5.37
N ALA A 124 -10.83 -13.79 -4.17
CA ALA A 124 -11.83 -14.61 -3.51
C ALA A 124 -13.21 -14.48 -4.20
N TRP A 125 -13.62 -13.27 -4.59
CA TRP A 125 -14.81 -13.04 -5.39
C TRP A 125 -14.71 -13.65 -6.80
N GLU A 126 -13.55 -13.62 -7.44
CA GLU A 126 -13.30 -14.25 -8.73
C GLU A 126 -13.54 -15.77 -8.66
N GLN A 127 -13.00 -16.42 -7.61
CA GLN A 127 -13.24 -17.85 -7.37
C GLN A 127 -14.72 -18.12 -7.09
N TYR A 128 -15.36 -17.31 -6.26
CA TYR A 128 -16.78 -17.43 -6.00
C TYR A 128 -17.63 -17.33 -7.28
N THR A 129 -17.41 -16.29 -8.08
CA THR A 129 -18.15 -16.05 -9.32
C THR A 129 -17.86 -17.09 -10.40
N THR A 130 -16.69 -17.73 -10.36
CA THR A 130 -16.37 -18.89 -11.21
C THR A 130 -17.21 -20.10 -10.82
N LEU A 131 -17.41 -20.34 -9.53
CA LEU A 131 -18.22 -21.43 -9.01
C LEU A 131 -19.73 -21.13 -9.09
N ARG A 132 -20.11 -19.85 -9.08
CA ARG A 132 -21.50 -19.36 -9.10
C ARG A 132 -21.69 -18.26 -10.17
N PRO A 133 -21.56 -18.60 -11.46
CA PRO A 133 -21.55 -17.61 -12.55
C PRO A 133 -22.90 -16.92 -12.79
N LYS A 134 -23.97 -17.37 -12.16
CA LYS A 134 -25.31 -16.80 -12.25
C LYS A 134 -25.71 -16.00 -11.01
N ASP A 135 -24.83 -15.86 -10.02
CA ASP A 135 -25.07 -15.01 -8.85
C ASP A 135 -24.68 -13.57 -9.20
N ASP A 136 -25.69 -12.76 -9.51
CA ASP A 136 -25.54 -11.33 -9.82
C ASP A 136 -24.96 -10.55 -8.63
N ALA A 137 -25.40 -10.86 -7.41
CA ALA A 137 -24.88 -10.20 -6.20
C ALA A 137 -23.38 -10.42 -6.02
N GLY A 138 -22.87 -11.63 -6.28
CA GLY A 138 -21.44 -11.91 -6.24
C GLY A 138 -20.65 -11.18 -7.33
N LEU A 139 -21.21 -11.06 -8.53
CA LEU A 139 -20.61 -10.29 -9.62
C LEU A 139 -20.63 -8.79 -9.34
N GLN A 140 -21.69 -8.26 -8.72
CA GLN A 140 -21.77 -6.86 -8.30
C GLN A 140 -20.74 -6.55 -7.21
N ALA A 141 -20.57 -7.45 -6.23
CA ALA A 141 -19.54 -7.31 -5.21
C ALA A 141 -18.13 -7.27 -5.82
N LEU A 142 -17.82 -8.22 -6.71
CA LEU A 142 -16.56 -8.23 -7.46
C LEU A 142 -16.34 -6.92 -8.23
N ALA A 143 -17.36 -6.42 -8.94
CA ALA A 143 -17.27 -5.19 -9.68
C ALA A 143 -17.06 -3.97 -8.76
N GLY A 144 -17.69 -3.98 -7.58
CA GLY A 144 -17.49 -2.96 -6.55
C GLY A 144 -16.05 -2.89 -6.05
N ASP A 145 -15.46 -4.03 -5.71
CA ASP A 145 -14.07 -4.11 -5.25
C ASP A 145 -13.06 -3.74 -6.34
N LEU A 146 -13.29 -4.22 -7.55
CA LEU A 146 -12.48 -3.83 -8.71
C LEU A 146 -12.58 -2.32 -8.97
N GLN A 147 -13.73 -1.68 -8.73
CA GLN A 147 -13.87 -0.22 -8.85
C GLN A 147 -13.03 0.50 -7.78
N GLN A 148 -13.09 0.04 -6.52
CA GLN A 148 -12.26 0.61 -5.45
C GLN A 148 -10.76 0.48 -5.77
N GLN A 149 -10.34 -0.68 -6.26
CA GLN A 149 -8.97 -0.91 -6.67
C GLN A 149 -8.57 -0.03 -7.86
N PHE A 150 -9.43 0.13 -8.85
CA PHE A 150 -9.20 1.01 -10.00
C PHE A 150 -9.03 2.47 -9.60
N ASP A 151 -9.85 2.95 -8.68
CA ASP A 151 -9.79 4.32 -8.16
C ASP A 151 -8.48 4.55 -7.38
N ALA A 152 -8.08 3.58 -6.55
CA ALA A 152 -6.81 3.62 -5.83
C ALA A 152 -5.60 3.65 -6.79
N GLN A 153 -5.61 2.80 -7.81
CA GLN A 153 -4.55 2.74 -8.84
C GLN A 153 -4.52 4.00 -9.72
N THR A 154 -5.67 4.62 -9.94
CA THR A 154 -5.73 5.92 -10.67
C THR A 154 -5.04 7.02 -9.87
N ASN A 155 -5.25 7.06 -8.56
CA ASN A 155 -4.55 7.99 -7.68
C ASN A 155 -3.05 7.69 -7.62
N GLU A 156 -2.68 6.41 -7.52
CA GLU A 156 -1.27 5.97 -7.54
C GLU A 156 -0.57 6.37 -8.85
N ALA A 157 -1.22 6.16 -9.99
CA ALA A 157 -0.69 6.56 -11.29
C ALA A 157 -0.49 8.08 -11.40
N ALA A 158 -1.41 8.88 -10.82
CA ALA A 158 -1.28 10.34 -10.79
C ALA A 158 -0.10 10.78 -9.92
N LEU A 159 0.11 10.16 -8.76
CA LEU A 159 1.27 10.41 -7.90
C LEU A 159 2.57 10.02 -8.59
N ALA A 160 2.64 8.81 -9.16
CA ALA A 160 3.81 8.35 -9.91
C ALA A 160 4.14 9.22 -11.12
N GLN A 161 3.11 9.77 -11.79
CA GLN A 161 3.31 10.73 -12.87
C GLN A 161 3.98 12.01 -12.37
N ASN A 162 3.53 12.56 -11.25
CA ASN A 162 4.12 13.75 -10.65
C ASN A 162 5.57 13.48 -10.23
N GLU A 163 5.85 12.31 -9.64
CA GLU A 163 7.21 11.90 -9.29
C GLU A 163 8.11 11.79 -10.52
N ALA A 164 7.63 11.18 -11.60
CA ALA A 164 8.36 11.06 -12.85
C ALA A 164 8.69 12.42 -13.46
N GLN A 165 7.75 13.38 -13.41
CA GLN A 165 7.97 14.75 -13.89
C GLN A 165 9.00 15.50 -13.03
N ASN A 166 8.92 15.35 -11.70
CA ASN A 166 9.87 15.97 -10.78
C ASN A 166 11.26 15.35 -10.92
N ALA A 167 11.36 14.05 -11.11
CA ALA A 167 12.61 13.35 -11.32
C ALA A 167 13.35 13.82 -12.57
N GLN A 168 12.66 14.15 -13.64
CA GLN A 168 13.24 14.70 -14.87
C GLN A 168 13.84 16.09 -14.68
N ALA A 169 13.28 16.89 -13.77
CA ALA A 169 13.79 18.22 -13.44
C ALA A 169 14.98 18.19 -12.48
N THR A 170 15.29 17.04 -11.87
CA THR A 170 16.35 16.89 -10.88
C THR A 170 17.68 16.64 -11.57
N ASN A 171 18.62 17.59 -11.43
CA ASN A 171 19.99 17.44 -11.91
C ASN A 171 20.95 17.51 -10.71
N PHE A 172 21.67 16.42 -10.46
CA PHE A 172 22.65 16.30 -9.39
C PHE A 172 24.06 16.74 -9.82
N GLY A 173 24.25 17.07 -11.09
CA GLY A 173 25.49 17.63 -11.61
C GLY A 173 25.71 19.09 -11.19
N PRO A 174 26.96 19.58 -11.24
CA PRO A 174 27.23 20.98 -10.98
C PRO A 174 26.55 21.87 -12.04
N PRO A 175 25.95 23.00 -11.65
CA PRO A 175 25.31 23.91 -12.62
C PRO A 175 26.29 24.27 -13.76
N SER A 176 25.82 24.23 -15.00
CA SER A 176 26.66 24.57 -16.19
C SER A 176 27.24 25.98 -16.13
N THR A 177 26.62 26.89 -15.37
CA THR A 177 27.09 28.25 -15.12
C THR A 177 28.24 28.33 -14.10
N SER A 178 28.44 27.29 -13.27
CA SER A 178 29.53 27.26 -12.27
C SER A 178 30.88 27.03 -12.94
N PRO A 179 31.99 27.47 -12.30
CA PRO A 179 33.35 27.19 -12.81
C PRO A 179 33.61 25.68 -12.96
N LEU A 180 33.11 24.85 -12.03
CA LEU A 180 33.24 23.41 -12.07
C LEU A 180 32.42 22.81 -13.21
N GLY A 181 31.17 23.22 -13.38
CA GLY A 181 30.34 22.76 -14.47
C GLY A 181 30.89 23.10 -15.86
N ARG A 182 31.52 24.30 -15.99
CA ARG A 182 32.21 24.66 -17.23
C ARG A 182 33.48 23.84 -17.48
N ALA A 183 34.22 23.49 -16.42
CA ALA A 183 35.43 22.68 -16.54
C ALA A 183 35.13 21.20 -16.86
N LEU A 184 34.05 20.65 -16.33
CA LEU A 184 33.64 19.26 -16.55
C LEU A 184 32.87 19.08 -17.85
N GLY A 185 32.33 20.16 -18.45
CA GLY A 185 31.46 20.07 -19.62
C GLY A 185 30.15 19.41 -19.33
N SER A 186 29.51 18.84 -20.35
CA SER A 186 28.29 18.04 -20.18
C SER A 186 28.64 16.63 -19.70
N THR A 187 28.95 16.49 -18.41
CA THR A 187 29.12 15.17 -17.82
C THR A 187 27.77 14.48 -17.69
N PRO A 188 27.66 13.19 -18.01
CA PRO A 188 26.46 12.43 -17.72
C PRO A 188 26.13 12.50 -16.23
N ASP A 189 24.84 12.71 -15.91
CA ASP A 189 24.34 12.60 -14.54
C ASP A 189 23.76 11.21 -14.31
N PRO A 190 24.55 10.21 -13.90
CA PRO A 190 24.07 8.84 -13.73
C PRO A 190 23.08 8.71 -12.57
N ILE A 191 23.14 9.61 -11.59
CA ILE A 191 22.20 9.62 -10.46
C ILE A 191 20.83 10.15 -10.91
N GLY A 192 20.82 11.31 -11.58
CA GLY A 192 19.60 11.88 -12.13
C GLY A 192 18.95 10.95 -13.16
N SER A 193 19.73 10.30 -14.02
CA SER A 193 19.23 9.31 -14.96
C SER A 193 18.61 8.11 -14.25
N ALA A 194 19.28 7.54 -13.25
CA ALA A 194 18.75 6.40 -12.50
C ALA A 194 17.45 6.74 -11.73
N VAL A 195 17.38 7.94 -11.13
CA VAL A 195 16.17 8.42 -10.45
C VAL A 195 15.03 8.60 -11.45
N SER A 196 15.30 9.20 -12.62
CA SER A 196 14.29 9.38 -13.66
C SER A 196 13.81 8.06 -14.25
N GLU A 197 14.70 7.09 -14.47
CA GLU A 197 14.34 5.74 -14.93
C GLU A 197 13.48 5.01 -13.91
N ALA A 198 13.83 5.05 -12.64
CA ALA A 198 13.07 4.42 -11.56
C ALA A 198 11.66 5.03 -11.44
N ALA A 199 11.55 6.36 -11.46
CA ALA A 199 10.27 7.06 -11.39
C ALA A 199 9.38 6.78 -12.63
N ASN A 200 9.98 6.77 -13.84
CA ASN A 200 9.26 6.40 -15.05
C ASN A 200 8.79 4.92 -15.01
N ALA A 201 9.63 4.00 -14.53
CA ALA A 201 9.25 2.59 -14.38
C ALA A 201 8.08 2.43 -13.40
N GLN A 202 8.09 3.14 -12.29
CA GLN A 202 6.99 3.15 -11.32
C GLN A 202 5.70 3.68 -11.96
N PHE A 203 5.76 4.78 -12.70
CA PHE A 203 4.61 5.30 -13.44
C PHE A 203 4.05 4.30 -14.46
N GLN A 204 4.90 3.65 -15.26
CA GLN A 204 4.47 2.63 -16.22
C GLN A 204 3.84 1.41 -15.53
N ASN A 205 4.38 0.98 -14.39
CA ASN A 205 3.82 -0.10 -13.59
C ASN A 205 2.42 0.26 -13.07
N ALA A 206 2.24 1.48 -12.56
CA ALA A 206 0.94 1.97 -12.07
C ALA A 206 -0.10 2.04 -13.21
N LEU A 207 0.31 2.51 -14.40
CA LEU A 207 -0.56 2.50 -15.58
C LEU A 207 -0.96 1.08 -15.99
N SER A 208 -0.02 0.15 -15.99
CA SER A 208 -0.27 -1.25 -16.36
C SER A 208 -1.22 -1.94 -15.38
N ALA A 209 -1.03 -1.71 -14.08
CA ALA A 209 -1.91 -2.21 -13.03
C ALA A 209 -3.34 -1.69 -13.21
N ARG A 210 -3.49 -0.37 -13.40
CA ARG A 210 -4.79 0.25 -13.67
C ARG A 210 -5.46 -0.30 -14.91
N GLN A 211 -4.72 -0.50 -16.01
CA GLN A 211 -5.24 -1.07 -17.25
C GLN A 211 -5.74 -2.51 -17.05
N THR A 212 -5.02 -3.31 -16.28
CA THR A 212 -5.43 -4.67 -15.94
C THR A 212 -6.74 -4.67 -15.19
N THR A 213 -6.86 -3.85 -14.14
CA THR A 213 -8.10 -3.74 -13.35
C THR A 213 -9.26 -3.21 -14.19
N ALA A 214 -9.02 -2.23 -15.08
CA ALA A 214 -10.05 -1.76 -16.01
C ALA A 214 -10.59 -2.89 -16.92
N THR A 215 -9.71 -3.75 -17.42
CA THR A 215 -10.12 -4.91 -18.23
C THR A 215 -10.93 -5.93 -17.41
N GLN A 216 -10.55 -6.17 -16.16
CA GLN A 216 -11.32 -7.04 -15.25
C GLN A 216 -12.71 -6.47 -14.96
N LEU A 217 -12.80 -5.14 -14.74
CA LEU A 217 -14.08 -4.43 -14.58
C LEU A 217 -14.99 -4.63 -15.79
N VAL A 218 -14.48 -4.41 -17.01
CA VAL A 218 -15.24 -4.66 -18.25
C VAL A 218 -15.75 -6.09 -18.30
N SER A 219 -14.90 -7.08 -17.96
CA SER A 219 -15.28 -8.49 -17.92
C SER A 219 -16.40 -8.77 -16.89
N ALA A 220 -16.33 -8.17 -15.70
CA ALA A 220 -17.35 -8.32 -14.66
C ALA A 220 -18.71 -7.74 -15.13
N TYR A 221 -18.70 -6.51 -15.69
CA TYR A 221 -19.92 -5.89 -16.22
C TYR A 221 -20.47 -6.60 -17.46
N GLN A 222 -19.63 -7.19 -18.32
CA GLN A 222 -20.08 -8.03 -19.43
C GLN A 222 -20.82 -9.28 -18.93
N LYS A 223 -20.35 -9.89 -17.83
CA LYS A 223 -21.04 -11.01 -17.20
C LYS A 223 -22.40 -10.57 -16.62
N LEU A 224 -22.43 -9.44 -15.91
CA LEU A 224 -23.68 -8.85 -15.40
C LEU A 224 -24.67 -8.54 -16.53
N ALA A 225 -24.21 -7.90 -17.60
CA ALA A 225 -25.04 -7.59 -18.77
C ALA A 225 -25.60 -8.83 -19.50
N LYS A 226 -24.95 -9.98 -19.37
CA LYS A 226 -25.48 -11.27 -19.86
C LYS A 226 -26.54 -11.86 -18.95
N LEU A 227 -26.45 -11.61 -17.63
CA LEU A 227 -27.46 -12.08 -16.66
C LEU A 227 -28.71 -11.22 -16.73
N ASP A 228 -28.53 -9.91 -16.79
CA ASP A 228 -29.64 -8.97 -16.93
C ASP A 228 -29.40 -7.99 -18.10
N PRO A 229 -29.72 -8.42 -19.32
CA PRO A 229 -29.51 -7.61 -20.52
C PRO A 229 -30.49 -6.44 -20.65
N ALA A 230 -31.57 -6.44 -19.87
CA ALA A 230 -32.61 -5.42 -19.90
C ALA A 230 -32.38 -4.29 -18.88
N GLU A 231 -31.39 -4.42 -18.00
CA GLU A 231 -31.08 -3.42 -16.98
C GLU A 231 -30.22 -2.28 -17.57
N PRO A 232 -30.76 -1.05 -17.71
CA PRO A 232 -30.05 0.05 -18.35
C PRO A 232 -28.80 0.47 -17.55
N SER A 233 -28.85 0.41 -16.24
CA SER A 233 -27.74 0.83 -15.38
C SER A 233 -26.48 -0.01 -15.61
N ILE A 234 -26.64 -1.32 -15.81
CA ILE A 234 -25.53 -2.23 -16.11
C ILE A 234 -24.91 -1.88 -17.48
N GLN A 235 -25.75 -1.56 -18.50
CA GLN A 235 -25.25 -1.18 -19.82
C GLN A 235 -24.51 0.16 -19.79
N LEU A 236 -24.98 1.12 -18.98
CA LEU A 236 -24.31 2.39 -18.78
C LEU A 236 -22.94 2.20 -18.11
N GLN A 237 -22.89 1.41 -17.04
CA GLN A 237 -21.66 1.07 -16.33
C GLN A 237 -20.67 0.35 -17.26
N LEU A 238 -21.13 -0.66 -17.99
CA LEU A 238 -20.30 -1.36 -18.96
C LEU A 238 -19.69 -0.41 -19.98
N GLY A 239 -20.49 0.52 -20.51
CA GLY A 239 -20.01 1.52 -21.46
C GLY A 239 -18.94 2.45 -20.88
N GLN A 240 -19.13 2.89 -19.66
CA GLN A 240 -18.17 3.74 -18.93
C GLN A 240 -16.86 3.00 -18.64
N GLN A 241 -16.92 1.77 -18.14
CA GLN A 241 -15.74 0.99 -17.83
C GLN A 241 -14.98 0.57 -19.11
N ALA A 242 -15.71 0.21 -20.17
CA ALA A 242 -15.10 -0.11 -21.44
C ALA A 242 -14.39 1.11 -22.06
N GLN A 243 -14.97 2.30 -21.93
CA GLN A 243 -14.32 3.54 -22.34
C GLN A 243 -13.06 3.83 -21.54
N ALA A 244 -13.10 3.65 -20.21
CA ALA A 244 -11.94 3.83 -19.33
C ALA A 244 -10.82 2.82 -19.63
N ALA A 245 -11.20 1.60 -20.01
CA ALA A 245 -10.27 0.55 -20.44
C ALA A 245 -9.74 0.74 -21.88
N GLY A 246 -10.27 1.70 -22.64
CA GLY A 246 -9.92 1.89 -24.04
C GLY A 246 -10.59 0.87 -24.99
N ASP A 247 -11.51 0.04 -24.51
CA ASP A 247 -12.30 -0.88 -25.32
C ASP A 247 -13.46 -0.13 -25.99
N THR A 248 -13.11 0.60 -27.06
CA THR A 248 -14.05 1.44 -27.80
C THR A 248 -15.21 0.62 -28.40
N ALA A 249 -14.95 -0.62 -28.79
CA ALA A 249 -15.97 -1.47 -29.41
C ALA A 249 -17.05 -1.86 -28.39
N THR A 250 -16.66 -2.33 -27.22
CA THR A 250 -17.57 -2.66 -26.12
C THR A 250 -18.29 -1.41 -25.61
N ALA A 251 -17.60 -0.27 -25.49
CA ALA A 251 -18.20 0.99 -25.05
C ALA A 251 -19.32 1.44 -26.01
N ILE A 252 -19.08 1.40 -27.33
CA ILE A 252 -20.09 1.76 -28.35
C ILE A 252 -21.29 0.83 -28.25
N ALA A 253 -21.09 -0.48 -28.17
CA ALA A 253 -22.17 -1.48 -28.08
C ALA A 253 -23.02 -1.28 -26.81
N ALA A 254 -22.38 -1.08 -25.67
CA ALA A 254 -23.04 -0.89 -24.38
C ALA A 254 -23.86 0.42 -24.36
N TYR A 255 -23.29 1.55 -24.82
CA TYR A 255 -24.02 2.81 -24.90
C TYR A 255 -25.18 2.78 -25.89
N GLN A 256 -25.06 2.06 -27.01
CA GLN A 256 -26.18 1.85 -27.94
C GLN A 256 -27.31 1.05 -27.29
N THR A 257 -26.97 0.02 -26.52
CA THR A 257 -27.94 -0.79 -25.77
C THR A 257 -28.63 0.04 -24.71
N TYR A 258 -27.85 0.81 -23.91
CA TYR A 258 -28.39 1.74 -22.92
C TYR A 258 -29.43 2.70 -23.54
N LEU A 259 -29.09 3.35 -24.64
CA LEU A 259 -29.97 4.31 -25.30
C LEU A 259 -31.25 3.70 -25.93
N LYS A 260 -31.23 2.37 -26.19
CA LYS A 260 -32.44 1.65 -26.61
C LYS A 260 -33.34 1.31 -25.43
N LEU A 261 -32.75 0.99 -24.27
CA LEU A 261 -33.47 0.60 -23.06
C LEU A 261 -34.03 1.83 -22.32
N ALA A 262 -33.28 2.93 -22.29
CA ALA A 262 -33.60 4.12 -21.52
C ALA A 262 -33.39 5.42 -22.31
N PRO A 263 -34.15 5.66 -23.38
CA PRO A 263 -33.94 6.81 -24.27
C PRO A 263 -34.27 8.17 -23.63
N ASP A 264 -35.12 8.18 -22.60
CA ASP A 264 -35.64 9.37 -21.93
C ASP A 264 -35.00 9.63 -20.57
N GLU A 265 -34.02 8.79 -20.16
CA GLU A 265 -33.28 9.00 -18.92
C GLU A 265 -32.44 10.29 -18.97
N PRO A 266 -32.24 11.00 -17.82
CA PRO A 266 -31.49 12.25 -17.76
C PRO A 266 -30.06 12.15 -18.30
N SER A 267 -29.43 11.00 -18.25
CA SER A 267 -28.09 10.73 -18.79
C SER A 267 -28.06 10.44 -20.28
N ALA A 268 -29.20 10.15 -20.93
CA ALA A 268 -29.26 9.81 -22.35
C ALA A 268 -28.65 10.87 -23.30
N PRO A 269 -28.86 12.18 -23.11
CA PRO A 269 -28.22 13.20 -23.97
C PRO A 269 -26.68 13.14 -23.88
N GLN A 270 -26.14 12.97 -22.69
CA GLN A 270 -24.69 12.87 -22.46
C GLN A 270 -24.14 11.60 -23.12
N VAL A 271 -24.80 10.46 -22.94
CA VAL A 271 -24.39 9.19 -23.56
C VAL A 271 -24.44 9.27 -25.08
N LYS A 272 -25.43 9.96 -25.67
CA LYS A 272 -25.50 10.23 -27.14
C LYS A 272 -24.27 11.01 -27.60
N ALA A 273 -23.84 12.04 -26.87
CA ALA A 273 -22.65 12.82 -27.17
C ALA A 273 -21.38 12.00 -27.12
N GLN A 274 -21.20 11.20 -26.05
CA GLN A 274 -20.06 10.30 -25.89
C GLN A 274 -20.01 9.26 -27.01
N LEU A 275 -21.15 8.64 -27.33
CA LEU A 275 -21.25 7.66 -28.42
C LEU A 275 -20.86 8.27 -29.77
N LYS A 276 -21.27 9.51 -30.06
CA LYS A 276 -20.87 10.23 -31.28
C LYS A 276 -19.35 10.43 -31.32
N GLN A 277 -18.75 10.83 -30.21
CA GLN A 277 -17.32 11.04 -30.13
C GLN A 277 -16.54 9.74 -30.34
N LEU A 278 -16.93 8.65 -29.65
CA LEU A 278 -16.29 7.33 -29.78
C LEU A 278 -16.36 6.80 -31.22
N LYS A 279 -17.50 6.94 -31.90
CA LYS A 279 -17.65 6.57 -33.31
C LYS A 279 -16.73 7.38 -34.22
N ALA A 280 -16.58 8.68 -33.99
CA ALA A 280 -15.68 9.52 -34.78
C ALA A 280 -14.20 9.12 -34.59
N GLN A 281 -13.80 8.78 -33.34
CA GLN A 281 -12.45 8.29 -33.04
C GLN A 281 -12.17 6.95 -33.70
N SER A 282 -13.14 6.01 -33.67
CA SER A 282 -12.98 4.70 -34.30
C SER A 282 -12.84 4.77 -35.82
N THR A 283 -13.54 5.68 -36.47
CA THR A 283 -13.40 5.89 -37.93
C THR A 283 -12.06 6.54 -38.30
N ALA A 284 -11.57 7.48 -37.49
CA ALA A 284 -10.26 8.11 -37.70
C ALA A 284 -9.09 7.13 -37.57
N SER A 285 -9.14 6.22 -36.60
CA SER A 285 -8.10 5.20 -36.38
C SER A 285 -8.04 4.16 -37.50
N THR A 286 -9.19 3.81 -38.11
CA THR A 286 -9.21 2.86 -39.25
C THR A 286 -8.72 3.53 -40.55
N SER A 287 -8.87 4.83 -40.73
CA SER A 287 -8.37 5.54 -41.92
C SER A 287 -6.83 5.77 -41.89
N SER A 288 -6.21 5.81 -40.69
CA SER A 288 -4.76 6.03 -40.56
C SER A 288 -3.91 4.73 -40.68
N SER A 289 -4.53 3.57 -40.57
CA SER A 289 -3.83 2.27 -40.70
C SER A 289 -3.88 1.65 -42.08
N GLY A 290 -4.52 2.31 -43.07
CA GLY A 290 -4.69 1.83 -44.42
C GLY A 290 -3.92 2.62 -45.49
N GLY A 291 -2.91 3.43 -45.08
CA GLY A 291 -2.10 4.23 -45.98
C GLY A 291 -0.65 3.74 -46.09
#